data_624f9ba2f3b360675cf481b8f978d632
#
_entry.id   624f9ba2f3b360675cf481b8f978d632
#
_cell.length_a   1.000
_cell.length_b   1.000
_cell.length_c   1.000
_cell.angle_alpha   90.00
_cell.angle_beta   90.00
_cell.angle_gamma   90.00
#
_symmetry.space_group_name_H-M   'P 1'
#
loop_
_entity.id
_entity.type
_entity.pdbx_description
1 polymer ?
#
loop_
_entity_poly.entity_id
_entity_poly.type
_entity_poly.pdbx_seq_one_letter_code
_entity_poly.pdbx_strand_id
1 'polypeptide(L)'
;VLRSVDLERALRFYAALGIALSREQHGSGPEHLAATIGTLVLEIYPQGSANKTLGVRLGFRVKSLVTTIARLQAINGVIVSPMQESQWGLRAVVSDPDGHQLELVEGNR
;
A
#
# COMPACT_ATOMS: atom_id res chain seq x y z
N VAL A 1 -1.58 -8.98 7.60
CA VAL A 1 -2.91 -8.80 6.98
C VAL A 1 -3.42 -7.39 7.25
N LEU A 2 -3.83 -6.71 6.20
CA LEU A 2 -4.56 -5.45 6.30
C LEU A 2 -6.03 -5.67 6.00
N ARG A 3 -6.89 -4.79 6.51
CA ARG A 3 -8.32 -4.83 6.21
C ARG A 3 -8.71 -3.63 5.36
N SER A 4 -9.60 -3.87 4.38
CA SER A 4 -10.05 -2.84 3.45
C SER A 4 -11.56 -2.91 3.26
N VAL A 5 -12.20 -1.75 3.20
CA VAL A 5 -13.64 -1.66 2.91
C VAL A 5 -13.93 -1.75 1.41
N ASP A 6 -12.89 -1.63 0.56
CA ASP A 6 -13.05 -1.66 -0.89
C ASP A 6 -11.76 -2.23 -1.52
N LEU A 7 -11.79 -3.53 -1.84
CA LEU A 7 -10.62 -4.22 -2.39
C LEU A 7 -10.19 -3.64 -3.75
N GLU A 8 -11.13 -3.16 -4.58
CA GLU A 8 -10.78 -2.56 -5.87
C GLU A 8 -9.96 -1.28 -5.70
N ARG A 9 -10.32 -0.43 -4.74
CA ARG A 9 -9.55 0.79 -4.44
C ARG A 9 -8.18 0.44 -3.90
N ALA A 10 -8.11 -0.56 -3.01
CA ALA A 10 -6.82 -1.04 -2.49
C ALA A 10 -5.94 -1.57 -3.61
N LEU A 11 -6.49 -2.38 -4.52
CA LEU A 11 -5.76 -2.95 -5.63
C LEU A 11 -5.14 -1.85 -6.50
N ARG A 12 -5.91 -0.82 -6.84
CA ARG A 12 -5.43 0.30 -7.66
C ARG A 12 -4.36 1.12 -6.94
N PHE A 13 -4.55 1.36 -5.64
CA PHE A 13 -3.57 2.11 -4.85
C PHE A 13 -2.22 1.41 -4.82
N TYR A 14 -2.21 0.12 -4.46
CA TYR A 14 -0.95 -0.63 -4.37
C TYR A 14 -0.31 -0.85 -5.74
N ALA A 15 -1.10 -0.97 -6.81
CA ALA A 15 -0.56 -1.00 -8.17
C ALA A 15 0.21 0.28 -8.51
N ALA A 16 -0.28 1.43 -8.05
CA ALA A 16 0.42 2.71 -8.24
C ALA A 16 1.77 2.76 -7.51
N LEU A 17 1.93 1.98 -6.44
CA LEU A 17 3.23 1.80 -5.75
C LEU A 17 4.15 0.80 -6.46
N GLY A 18 3.66 0.11 -7.47
CA GLY A 18 4.38 -0.97 -8.14
C GLY A 18 4.17 -2.34 -7.50
N ILE A 19 3.14 -2.49 -6.67
CA ILE A 19 2.81 -3.76 -6.00
C ILE A 19 1.58 -4.36 -6.69
N ALA A 20 1.80 -5.46 -7.42
CA ALA A 20 0.74 -6.16 -8.14
C ALA A 20 0.06 -7.15 -7.20
N LEU A 21 -1.09 -6.76 -6.65
CA LEU A 21 -1.90 -7.64 -5.83
C LEU A 21 -2.74 -8.55 -6.72
N SER A 22 -2.85 -9.82 -6.34
CA SER A 22 -3.68 -10.82 -7.02
C SER A 22 -4.86 -11.20 -6.14
N ARG A 23 -6.00 -11.49 -6.76
CA ARG A 23 -7.17 -11.99 -6.03
C ARG A 23 -6.96 -13.46 -5.71
N GLU A 24 -7.25 -13.82 -4.46
CA GLU A 24 -7.16 -15.19 -3.96
C GLU A 24 -8.38 -15.53 -3.13
N GLN A 25 -8.67 -16.84 -3.05
CA GLN A 25 -9.69 -17.35 -2.17
C GLN A 25 -9.29 -18.76 -1.77
N HIS A 26 -9.29 -19.03 -0.46
CA HIS A 26 -8.92 -20.32 0.09
C HIS A 26 -10.18 -21.01 0.65
N GLY A 27 -10.59 -22.12 0.02
CA GLY A 27 -11.75 -22.87 0.42
C GLY A 27 -13.02 -22.03 0.40
N SER A 28 -13.75 -22.01 1.50
CA SER A 28 -14.97 -21.21 1.69
C SER A 28 -14.70 -19.85 2.32
N GLY A 29 -13.42 -19.48 2.49
CA GLY A 29 -13.04 -18.19 3.06
C GLY A 29 -13.37 -17.04 2.11
N PRO A 30 -13.19 -15.78 2.56
CA PRO A 30 -13.46 -14.61 1.71
C PRO A 30 -12.43 -14.45 0.62
N GLU A 31 -12.84 -13.88 -0.51
CA GLU A 31 -11.90 -13.40 -1.51
C GLU A 31 -11.07 -12.28 -0.90
N HIS A 32 -9.77 -12.30 -1.15
CA HIS A 32 -8.83 -11.30 -0.64
C HIS A 32 -7.74 -11.04 -1.68
N LEU A 33 -6.89 -10.06 -1.40
CA LEU A 33 -5.77 -9.71 -2.25
C LEU A 33 -4.47 -10.17 -1.60
N ALA A 34 -3.52 -10.60 -2.41
CA ALA A 34 -2.20 -11.00 -1.92
C ALA A 34 -1.10 -10.64 -2.91
N ALA A 35 0.07 -10.30 -2.37
CA ALA A 35 1.30 -10.10 -3.13
C ALA A 35 2.49 -10.59 -2.33
N THR A 36 3.49 -11.13 -3.04
CA THR A 36 4.78 -11.45 -2.45
C THR A 36 5.78 -10.37 -2.84
N ILE A 37 6.42 -9.77 -1.85
CA ILE A 37 7.41 -8.70 -2.03
C ILE A 37 8.70 -9.19 -1.39
N GLY A 38 9.64 -9.72 -2.19
CA GLY A 38 10.79 -10.43 -1.65
C GLY A 38 10.33 -11.66 -0.87
N THR A 39 10.58 -11.69 0.42
CA THR A 39 10.14 -12.77 1.33
C THR A 39 8.90 -12.38 2.13
N LEU A 40 8.39 -11.16 1.95
CA LEU A 40 7.20 -10.68 2.64
C LEU A 40 5.94 -11.02 1.84
N VAL A 41 4.92 -11.52 2.52
CA VAL A 41 3.59 -11.69 1.93
C VAL A 41 2.68 -10.59 2.49
N LEU A 42 2.16 -9.76 1.59
CA LEU A 42 1.16 -8.75 1.95
C LEU A 42 -0.21 -9.27 1.55
N GLU A 43 -1.12 -9.35 2.50
CA GLU A 43 -2.49 -9.76 2.26
C GLU A 43 -3.46 -8.67 2.69
N ILE A 44 -4.48 -8.41 1.87
CA ILE A 44 -5.52 -7.44 2.16
C ILE A 44 -6.87 -8.14 2.09
N TYR A 45 -7.52 -8.23 3.23
CA TYR A 45 -8.82 -8.90 3.39
C TYR A 45 -9.94 -7.86 3.44
N PRO A 46 -11.16 -8.23 3.03
CA PRO A 46 -12.31 -7.35 3.24
C PRO A 46 -12.49 -7.05 4.72
N GLN A 47 -12.93 -5.82 5.03
CA GLN A 47 -13.09 -5.38 6.43
C GLN A 47 -14.06 -6.27 7.18
N GLY A 48 -15.24 -6.53 6.62
CA GLY A 48 -16.24 -7.35 7.29
C GLY A 48 -16.48 -6.89 8.73
N SER A 49 -16.62 -7.86 9.65
CA SER A 49 -16.79 -7.59 11.08
C SER A 49 -15.48 -7.58 11.85
N ALA A 50 -14.34 -7.72 11.18
CA ALA A 50 -13.03 -7.73 11.83
C ALA A 50 -12.66 -6.34 12.36
N ASN A 51 -11.72 -6.29 13.29
CA ASN A 51 -11.16 -5.02 13.76
C ASN A 51 -10.38 -4.35 12.65
N LYS A 52 -10.41 -3.01 12.63
CA LYS A 52 -9.60 -2.21 11.71
C LYS A 52 -8.12 -2.37 12.04
N THR A 53 -7.27 -2.25 11.00
CA THR A 53 -5.82 -2.41 11.13
C THR A 53 -5.06 -1.08 11.08
N LEU A 54 -5.71 0.03 11.42
CA LEU A 54 -5.19 1.39 11.21
C LEU A 54 -3.96 1.76 12.05
N GLY A 55 -3.65 1.00 13.09
CA GLY A 55 -2.45 1.25 13.90
C GLY A 55 -1.14 0.81 13.25
N VAL A 56 -1.21 0.21 12.07
CA VAL A 56 -0.04 -0.31 11.36
C VAL A 56 0.56 0.77 10.47
N ARG A 57 1.88 0.88 10.46
CA ARG A 57 2.63 1.71 9.53
C ARG A 57 3.55 0.81 8.73
N LEU A 58 3.45 0.87 7.40
CA LEU A 58 4.26 0.06 6.50
C LEU A 58 5.33 0.92 5.84
N GLY A 59 6.49 0.32 5.57
CA GLY A 59 7.56 0.97 4.83
C GLY A 59 7.86 0.23 3.54
N PHE A 60 7.98 0.96 2.43
CA PHE A 60 8.33 0.40 1.13
C PHE A 60 9.43 1.22 0.48
N ARG A 61 10.33 0.53 -0.24
CA ARG A 61 11.26 1.18 -1.14
C ARG A 61 10.65 1.24 -2.53
N VAL A 62 10.80 2.39 -3.19
CA VAL A 62 10.34 2.59 -4.56
C VAL A 62 11.50 3.08 -5.42
N LYS A 63 11.50 2.74 -6.71
CA LYS A 63 12.60 3.12 -7.61
C LYS A 63 12.64 4.60 -7.87
N SER A 64 11.48 5.24 -8.07
CA SER A 64 11.34 6.67 -8.30
C SER A 64 10.19 7.21 -7.47
N LEU A 65 10.51 8.00 -6.47
CA LEU A 65 9.48 8.58 -5.60
C LEU A 65 8.66 9.63 -6.35
N VAL A 66 9.30 10.44 -7.20
CA VAL A 66 8.59 11.42 -8.04
C VAL A 66 7.53 10.74 -8.90
N THR A 67 7.89 9.65 -9.58
CA THR A 67 6.95 8.90 -10.42
C THR A 67 5.84 8.27 -9.58
N THR A 68 6.19 7.68 -8.44
CA THR A 68 5.20 7.04 -7.55
C THR A 68 4.20 8.05 -7.02
N ILE A 69 4.65 9.20 -6.55
CA ILE A 69 3.77 10.27 -6.06
C ILE A 69 2.84 10.76 -7.17
N ALA A 70 3.37 10.95 -8.39
CA ALA A 70 2.55 11.36 -9.54
C ALA A 70 1.43 10.34 -9.84
N ARG A 71 1.73 9.05 -9.77
CA ARG A 71 0.73 7.99 -9.97
C ARG A 71 -0.34 8.00 -8.88
N LEU A 72 0.07 8.21 -7.63
CA LEU A 72 -0.87 8.30 -6.51
C LEU A 72 -1.77 9.52 -6.65
N GLN A 73 -1.23 10.67 -7.04
CA GLN A 73 -2.02 11.88 -7.27
C GLN A 73 -3.04 11.68 -8.40
N ALA A 74 -2.68 10.93 -9.44
CA ALA A 74 -3.57 10.66 -10.56
C ALA A 74 -4.82 9.86 -10.16
N ILE A 75 -4.76 9.12 -9.05
CA ILE A 75 -5.90 8.36 -8.50
C ILE A 75 -6.43 8.99 -7.22
N ASN A 76 -6.14 10.27 -6.99
CA ASN A 76 -6.58 11.03 -5.82
C ASN A 76 -6.07 10.45 -4.50
N GLY A 77 -4.85 9.88 -4.51
CA GLY A 77 -4.20 9.39 -3.30
C GLY A 77 -3.86 10.52 -2.32
N VAL A 78 -3.84 10.20 -1.05
CA VAL A 78 -3.58 11.17 0.02
C VAL A 78 -2.10 11.19 0.36
N ILE A 79 -1.48 12.36 0.22
CA ILE A 79 -0.09 12.58 0.63
C ILE A 79 -0.11 13.19 2.04
N VAL A 80 0.40 12.43 3.02
CA VAL A 80 0.42 12.86 4.43
C VAL A 80 1.61 13.77 4.70
N SER A 81 2.80 13.37 4.23
CA SER A 81 4.01 14.18 4.29
C SER A 81 4.64 14.23 2.90
N PRO A 82 4.90 15.43 2.36
CA PRO A 82 5.45 15.54 1.01
C PRO A 82 6.88 15.01 0.93
N MET A 83 7.37 14.84 -0.30
CA MET A 83 8.74 14.42 -0.54
C MET A 83 9.72 15.38 0.12
N GLN A 84 10.70 14.82 0.84
CA GLN A 84 11.82 15.56 1.38
C GLN A 84 13.01 14.64 1.60
N GLU A 85 14.19 15.20 1.63
CA GLU A 85 15.40 14.45 1.92
C GLU A 85 15.42 13.98 3.35
N SER A 86 15.99 12.78 3.57
CA SER A 86 16.20 12.21 4.88
C SER A 86 17.57 11.50 4.90
N GLN A 87 17.99 11.02 6.07
CA GLN A 87 19.22 10.25 6.18
C GLN A 87 19.18 8.94 5.39
N TRP A 88 17.98 8.45 5.03
CA TRP A 88 17.80 7.24 4.22
C TRP A 88 17.52 7.52 2.74
N GLY A 89 17.57 8.77 2.32
CA GLY A 89 17.26 9.22 0.98
C GLY A 89 15.96 10.00 0.92
N LEU A 90 15.45 10.21 -0.29
CA LEU A 90 14.19 10.92 -0.51
C LEU A 90 13.03 10.08 0.02
N ARG A 91 12.19 10.68 0.84
CA ARG A 91 11.05 9.98 1.47
C ARG A 91 9.78 10.80 1.46
N ALA A 92 8.66 10.10 1.56
CA ALA A 92 7.33 10.69 1.73
C ALA A 92 6.48 9.75 2.57
N VAL A 93 5.39 10.26 3.12
CA VAL A 93 4.38 9.44 3.81
C VAL A 93 3.05 9.64 3.08
N VAL A 94 2.41 8.53 2.78
CA VAL A 94 1.11 8.53 2.08
C VAL A 94 0.12 7.70 2.88
N SER A 95 -1.17 7.87 2.59
CA SER A 95 -2.23 7.08 3.18
C SER A 95 -2.89 6.24 2.10
N ASP A 96 -3.12 4.95 2.38
CA ASP A 96 -3.92 4.13 1.48
C ASP A 96 -5.42 4.50 1.62
N PRO A 97 -6.31 3.98 0.75
CA PRO A 97 -7.73 4.36 0.80
C PRO A 97 -8.44 4.06 2.12
N ASP A 98 -7.91 3.14 2.91
CA ASP A 98 -8.50 2.76 4.19
C ASP A 98 -7.88 3.51 5.37
N GLY A 99 -6.85 4.31 5.14
CA GLY A 99 -6.21 5.10 6.18
C GLY A 99 -4.92 4.51 6.75
N HIS A 100 -4.42 3.39 6.20
CA HIS A 100 -3.12 2.88 6.61
C HIS A 100 -2.03 3.84 6.13
N GLN A 101 -1.07 4.13 7.00
CA GLN A 101 0.04 5.01 6.63
C GLN A 101 1.20 4.20 6.08
N LEU A 102 1.75 4.68 4.97
CA LEU A 102 2.89 4.06 4.29
C LEU A 102 4.02 5.08 4.19
N GLU A 103 5.20 4.68 4.65
CA GLU A 103 6.42 5.43 4.43
C GLU A 103 7.07 4.92 3.16
N LEU A 104 7.34 5.83 2.22
CA LEU A 104 7.99 5.51 0.96
C LEU A 104 9.38 6.12 0.95
N VAL A 105 10.37 5.30 0.63
CA VAL A 105 11.78 5.74 0.54
C VAL A 105 12.28 5.38 -0.85
N GLU A 106 12.92 6.33 -1.54
CA GLU A 106 13.51 6.04 -2.84
C GLU A 106 14.77 5.20 -2.67
N GLY A 107 14.90 4.20 -3.53
CA GLY A 107 16.06 3.32 -3.53
C GLY A 107 15.83 2.11 -4.41
N ASN A 108 16.90 1.34 -4.59
CA ASN A 108 16.81 0.09 -5.35
C ASN A 108 16.13 -0.97 -4.50
N ARG A 109 15.26 -1.71 -5.14
CA ARG A 109 14.64 -2.89 -4.52
C ARG A 109 15.57 -4.09 -4.59
#